data_07f8ab1076fa0cb2fd0ea073f3fb2b52
#
_entry.id   07f8ab1076fa0cb2fd0ea073f3fb2b52
#
_cell.length_a   1.000
_cell.length_b   1.000
_cell.length_c   1.000
_cell.angle_alpha   90.00
_cell.angle_beta   90.00
_cell.angle_gamma   90.00
#
_symmetry.space_group_name_H-M   'P 1'
#
loop_
_entity.id
_entity.type
_entity.pdbx_description
1 polymer ?
#
loop_
_entity_poly.entity_id
_entity_poly.type
_entity_poly.pdbx_seq_one_letter_code
_entity_poly.pdbx_strand_id
1 'polypeptide(L)'
;PYTTLFRSTFFFGSDFIVDKHVLIPRPETEELVSWILEKVDTKQPIKILDIGTGSGCIAIILAKQIAQAEVYAMDVSTAALSIAKKNAEANGVVVQFIEASILEWQSQDMFFDIIVSNPPYVRESEKEMMSPNVLNYEPHLALFVDNNNPLLFYKAIVEMSKINLTSEGLIYFEINEYLAEETKSLFSSTFFESVQLKKDIFSKNRMLCARKC
;
A
#
# COMPACT_ATOMS: atom_id res chain seq x y z
N PRO A 1 -14.87 -0.61 -17.96
CA PRO A 1 -15.41 0.34 -16.98
C PRO A 1 -15.23 1.77 -17.49
N TYR A 2 -16.10 2.66 -17.07
CA TYR A 2 -16.06 4.07 -17.45
C TYR A 2 -14.70 4.74 -17.11
N THR A 3 -14.01 4.27 -16.08
CA THR A 3 -12.67 4.71 -15.69
C THR A 3 -11.60 4.52 -16.78
N THR A 4 -11.72 3.47 -17.60
CA THR A 4 -10.79 3.23 -18.74
C THR A 4 -11.01 4.24 -19.87
N LEU A 5 -12.23 4.76 -20.01
CA LEU A 5 -12.58 5.80 -20.99
C LEU A 5 -12.21 7.20 -20.49
N PHE A 6 -12.39 7.49 -19.20
CA PHE A 6 -12.17 8.82 -18.61
C PHE A 6 -10.79 9.00 -17.99
N ARG A 7 -10.00 7.92 -17.90
CA ARG A 7 -8.63 7.93 -17.34
C ARG A 7 -8.51 8.54 -15.94
N SER A 8 -9.60 8.57 -15.17
CA SER A 8 -9.61 9.07 -13.80
C SER A 8 -10.55 8.27 -12.92
N THR A 9 -10.29 8.27 -11.62
CA THR A 9 -11.14 7.68 -10.58
C THR A 9 -11.18 8.61 -9.38
N PHE A 10 -12.22 8.45 -8.56
CA PHE A 10 -12.37 9.18 -7.31
C PHE A 10 -11.92 8.29 -6.15
N PHE A 11 -11.09 8.83 -5.25
CA PHE A 11 -10.59 8.12 -4.09
C PHE A 11 -10.40 9.10 -2.94
N PHE A 12 -10.97 8.81 -1.78
CA PHE A 12 -10.87 9.60 -0.55
C PHE A 12 -11.10 11.11 -0.75
N GLY A 13 -12.14 11.47 -1.50
CA GLY A 13 -12.48 12.88 -1.75
C GLY A 13 -11.59 13.60 -2.77
N SER A 14 -10.80 12.89 -3.55
CA SER A 14 -9.87 13.45 -4.54
C SER A 14 -9.92 12.69 -5.86
N ASP A 15 -9.59 13.38 -6.96
CA ASP A 15 -9.49 12.78 -8.29
C ASP A 15 -8.09 12.24 -8.53
N PHE A 16 -8.01 11.05 -9.14
CA PHE A 16 -6.77 10.38 -9.49
C PHE A 16 -6.77 9.97 -10.96
N ILE A 17 -5.72 10.34 -11.67
CA ILE A 17 -5.41 9.84 -13.02
C ILE A 17 -5.04 8.36 -12.87
N VAL A 18 -5.63 7.53 -13.72
CA VAL A 18 -5.33 6.09 -13.81
C VAL A 18 -5.22 5.67 -15.26
N ASP A 19 -4.38 4.70 -15.53
CA ASP A 19 -4.25 4.06 -16.83
C ASP A 19 -3.87 2.59 -16.70
N LYS A 20 -3.52 1.93 -17.78
CA LYS A 20 -3.13 0.51 -17.81
C LYS A 20 -1.88 0.15 -16.99
N HIS A 21 -1.16 1.12 -16.44
CA HIS A 21 0.08 0.90 -15.69
C HIS A 21 -0.12 0.91 -14.18
N VAL A 22 -1.32 1.27 -13.70
CA VAL A 22 -1.63 1.33 -12.26
C VAL A 22 -2.92 0.59 -11.94
N LEU A 23 -2.98 0.02 -10.75
CA LEU A 23 -4.21 -0.50 -10.17
C LEU A 23 -5.19 0.68 -9.98
N ILE A 24 -6.45 0.47 -10.36
CA ILE A 24 -7.51 1.44 -10.03
C ILE A 24 -7.74 1.39 -8.53
N PRO A 25 -7.60 2.51 -7.80
CA PRO A 25 -7.88 2.57 -6.36
C PRO A 25 -9.22 1.95 -5.97
N ARG A 26 -9.24 1.16 -4.90
CA ARG A 26 -10.42 0.43 -4.42
C ARG A 26 -11.00 1.08 -3.16
N PRO A 27 -12.32 0.96 -2.94
CA PRO A 27 -12.97 1.47 -1.72
C PRO A 27 -12.37 0.87 -0.44
N GLU A 28 -11.98 -0.40 -0.45
CA GLU A 28 -11.36 -1.08 0.68
C GLU A 28 -10.02 -0.43 1.07
N THR A 29 -9.29 0.11 0.09
CA THR A 29 -8.04 0.86 0.33
C THR A 29 -8.31 2.21 1.03
N GLU A 30 -9.50 2.83 0.83
CA GLU A 30 -9.91 4.00 1.61
C GLU A 30 -10.07 3.66 3.11
N GLU A 31 -10.54 2.46 3.43
CA GLU A 31 -10.65 2.01 4.82
C GLU A 31 -9.27 1.82 5.47
N LEU A 32 -8.27 1.37 4.71
CA LEU A 32 -6.89 1.29 5.18
C LEU A 32 -6.34 2.68 5.52
N VAL A 33 -6.54 3.65 4.62
CA VAL A 33 -6.15 5.06 4.84
C VAL A 33 -6.86 5.64 6.06
N SER A 34 -8.18 5.41 6.19
CA SER A 34 -8.96 5.84 7.35
C SER A 34 -8.40 5.28 8.65
N TRP A 35 -8.04 3.99 8.66
CA TRP A 35 -7.48 3.34 9.84
C TRP A 35 -6.13 3.93 10.26
N ILE A 36 -5.27 4.29 9.30
CA ILE A 36 -4.02 5.01 9.57
C ILE A 36 -4.32 6.35 10.22
N LEU A 37 -5.22 7.15 9.63
CA LEU A 37 -5.56 8.49 10.12
C LEU A 37 -6.19 8.47 11.52
N GLU A 38 -6.93 7.42 11.89
CA GLU A 38 -7.48 7.23 13.24
C GLU A 38 -6.39 7.02 14.32
N LYS A 39 -5.21 6.52 13.94
CA LYS A 39 -4.15 6.14 14.88
C LYS A 39 -3.02 7.17 14.99
N VAL A 40 -2.90 8.02 13.99
CA VAL A 40 -1.79 8.97 13.89
C VAL A 40 -2.10 10.26 14.62
N ASP A 41 -1.16 10.75 15.44
CA ASP A 41 -1.21 12.15 15.90
C ASP A 41 -0.76 13.07 14.77
N THR A 42 -1.73 13.67 14.09
CA THR A 42 -1.49 14.55 12.93
C THR A 42 -0.75 15.85 13.26
N LYS A 43 -0.45 16.11 14.54
CA LYS A 43 0.26 17.30 14.99
C LYS A 43 1.78 17.11 15.10
N GLN A 44 2.25 15.86 15.04
CA GLN A 44 3.67 15.54 15.13
C GLN A 44 4.26 15.32 13.73
N PRO A 45 5.51 15.74 13.49
CA PRO A 45 6.24 15.37 12.28
C PRO A 45 6.36 13.85 12.22
N ILE A 46 5.97 13.26 11.11
CA ILE A 46 6.09 11.81 10.87
C ILE A 46 6.61 11.52 9.47
N LYS A 47 7.34 10.42 9.33
CA LYS A 47 7.80 9.90 8.04
C LYS A 47 7.00 8.67 7.67
N ILE A 48 6.44 8.70 6.47
CA ILE A 48 5.56 7.62 5.95
C ILE A 48 6.16 7.08 4.67
N LEU A 49 6.20 5.75 4.52
CA LEU A 49 6.55 5.09 3.28
C LEU A 49 5.37 4.27 2.78
N ASP A 50 4.93 4.55 1.56
CA ASP A 50 3.97 3.76 0.80
C ASP A 50 4.71 2.88 -0.20
N ILE A 51 4.63 1.55 -0.05
CA ILE A 51 5.35 0.56 -0.87
C ILE A 51 4.40 -0.07 -1.88
N GLY A 52 4.78 -0.04 -3.17
CA GLY A 52 3.90 -0.43 -4.27
C GLY A 52 2.83 0.64 -4.51
N THR A 53 3.24 1.90 -4.56
CA THR A 53 2.34 3.05 -4.50
C THR A 53 1.35 3.13 -5.68
N GLY A 54 1.67 2.53 -6.82
CA GLY A 54 0.81 2.51 -8.02
C GLY A 54 0.43 3.92 -8.49
N SER A 55 -0.85 4.27 -8.37
CA SER A 55 -1.36 5.61 -8.72
C SER A 55 -0.95 6.71 -7.72
N GLY A 56 -0.33 6.35 -6.60
CA GLY A 56 0.00 7.25 -5.51
C GLY A 56 -1.14 7.53 -4.53
N CYS A 57 -2.27 6.85 -4.66
CA CYS A 57 -3.50 7.23 -3.93
C CYS A 57 -3.32 7.21 -2.41
N ILE A 58 -2.66 6.20 -1.83
CA ILE A 58 -2.40 6.13 -0.39
C ILE A 58 -1.45 7.27 0.04
N ALA A 59 -0.27 7.37 -0.60
CA ALA A 59 0.74 8.36 -0.29
C ALA A 59 0.20 9.79 -0.37
N ILE A 60 -0.52 10.10 -1.45
CA ILE A 60 -1.07 11.44 -1.73
C ILE A 60 -2.13 11.82 -0.69
N ILE A 61 -3.04 10.91 -0.35
CA ILE A 61 -4.06 11.21 0.66
C ILE A 61 -3.42 11.38 2.04
N LEU A 62 -2.44 10.55 2.42
CA LEU A 62 -1.73 10.73 3.68
C LEU A 62 -0.98 12.07 3.72
N ALA A 63 -0.30 12.48 2.64
CA ALA A 63 0.34 13.79 2.54
C ALA A 63 -0.66 14.96 2.63
N LYS A 64 -1.88 14.78 2.12
CA LYS A 64 -2.94 15.80 2.15
C LYS A 64 -3.59 15.93 3.52
N GLN A 65 -3.75 14.83 4.23
CA GLN A 65 -4.46 14.78 5.52
C GLN A 65 -3.55 15.05 6.73
N ILE A 66 -2.24 14.79 6.60
CA ILE A 66 -1.28 14.95 7.68
C ILE A 66 -0.29 16.06 7.29
N ALA A 67 -0.57 17.28 7.70
CA ALA A 67 0.17 18.47 7.26
C ALA A 67 1.68 18.44 7.56
N GLN A 68 2.11 17.68 8.56
CA GLN A 68 3.52 17.55 8.96
C GLN A 68 4.15 16.23 8.51
N ALA A 69 3.48 15.45 7.64
CA ALA A 69 4.03 14.20 7.13
C ALA A 69 5.07 14.46 6.04
N GLU A 70 6.22 13.81 6.17
CA GLU A 70 7.17 13.60 5.09
C GLU A 70 6.84 12.25 4.43
N VAL A 71 6.23 12.28 3.25
CA VAL A 71 5.71 11.08 2.60
C VAL A 71 6.61 10.64 1.45
N TYR A 72 6.99 9.38 1.50
CA TYR A 72 7.72 8.66 0.47
C TYR A 72 6.81 7.65 -0.20
N ALA A 73 6.96 7.49 -1.52
CA ALA A 73 6.21 6.56 -2.33
C ALA A 73 7.15 5.73 -3.19
N MET A 74 7.18 4.43 -2.97
CA MET A 74 8.06 3.49 -3.67
C MET A 74 7.24 2.66 -4.66
N ASP A 75 7.78 2.48 -5.85
CA ASP A 75 7.29 1.51 -6.83
C ASP A 75 8.44 1.02 -7.72
N VAL A 76 8.35 -0.21 -8.22
CA VAL A 76 9.30 -0.77 -9.18
C VAL A 76 9.03 -0.26 -10.60
N SER A 77 7.80 0.20 -10.88
CA SER A 77 7.35 0.65 -12.18
C SER A 77 7.55 2.15 -12.36
N THR A 78 8.51 2.53 -13.21
CA THR A 78 8.70 3.93 -13.66
C THR A 78 7.41 4.53 -14.24
N ALA A 79 6.61 3.71 -14.95
CA ALA A 79 5.34 4.16 -15.51
C ALA A 79 4.31 4.47 -14.42
N ALA A 80 4.21 3.64 -13.37
CA ALA A 80 3.36 3.91 -12.22
C ALA A 80 3.81 5.18 -11.50
N LEU A 81 5.10 5.34 -11.24
CA LEU A 81 5.64 6.56 -10.62
C LEU A 81 5.37 7.82 -11.45
N SER A 82 5.36 7.71 -12.77
CA SER A 82 4.99 8.84 -13.64
C SER A 82 3.54 9.27 -13.44
N ILE A 83 2.62 8.32 -13.25
CA ILE A 83 1.21 8.61 -12.93
C ILE A 83 1.08 9.18 -11.53
N ALA A 84 1.75 8.57 -10.53
CA ALA A 84 1.73 9.05 -9.14
C ALA A 84 2.25 10.49 -9.01
N LYS A 85 3.30 10.87 -9.74
CA LYS A 85 3.83 12.24 -9.78
C LYS A 85 2.80 13.24 -10.31
N LYS A 86 2.10 12.90 -11.42
CA LYS A 86 1.02 13.74 -11.97
C LYS A 86 -0.14 13.87 -10.97
N ASN A 87 -0.47 12.79 -10.27
CA ASN A 87 -1.52 12.81 -9.25
C ASN A 87 -1.13 13.67 -8.03
N ALA A 88 0.13 13.61 -7.58
CA ALA A 88 0.63 14.46 -6.51
C ALA A 88 0.57 15.94 -6.90
N GLU A 89 1.01 16.27 -8.10
CA GLU A 89 0.93 17.65 -8.64
C GLU A 89 -0.53 18.13 -8.73
N ALA A 90 -1.42 17.32 -9.31
CA ALA A 90 -2.84 17.64 -9.44
C ALA A 90 -3.56 17.84 -8.10
N ASN A 91 -3.11 17.12 -7.05
CA ASN A 91 -3.64 17.23 -5.70
C ASN A 91 -2.91 18.26 -4.83
N GLY A 92 -1.88 18.94 -5.34
CA GLY A 92 -1.17 20.00 -4.66
C GLY A 92 -0.36 19.54 -3.44
N VAL A 93 0.17 18.32 -3.45
CA VAL A 93 0.97 17.76 -2.36
C VAL A 93 2.39 17.41 -2.79
N VAL A 94 3.31 17.39 -1.83
CA VAL A 94 4.69 16.97 -2.04
C VAL A 94 4.85 15.54 -1.55
N VAL A 95 5.29 14.65 -2.45
CA VAL A 95 5.64 13.25 -2.16
C VAL A 95 7.01 12.96 -2.73
N GLN A 96 7.84 12.26 -2.00
CA GLN A 96 9.17 11.83 -2.45
C GLN A 96 9.07 10.45 -3.11
N PHE A 97 9.38 10.38 -4.40
CA PHE A 97 9.22 9.14 -5.17
C PHE A 97 10.54 8.37 -5.27
N ILE A 98 10.46 7.06 -4.98
CA ILE A 98 11.59 6.13 -5.00
C ILE A 98 11.29 5.05 -6.05
N GLU A 99 12.14 4.95 -7.08
CA GLU A 99 12.09 3.85 -8.04
C GLU A 99 12.96 2.70 -7.50
N ALA A 100 12.33 1.72 -6.90
CA ALA A 100 13.01 0.56 -6.33
C ALA A 100 12.06 -0.64 -6.18
N SER A 101 12.65 -1.85 -6.24
CA SER A 101 11.98 -3.08 -5.87
C SER A 101 12.14 -3.33 -4.38
N ILE A 102 11.02 -3.61 -3.69
CA ILE A 102 11.08 -4.03 -2.28
C ILE A 102 11.85 -5.34 -2.09
N LEU A 103 11.89 -6.19 -3.11
CA LEU A 103 12.61 -7.46 -3.07
C LEU A 103 14.15 -7.27 -3.12
N GLU A 104 14.60 -6.09 -3.54
CA GLU A 104 16.02 -5.72 -3.68
C GLU A 104 16.41 -4.56 -2.76
N TRP A 105 15.50 -4.12 -1.89
CA TRP A 105 15.74 -2.99 -1.00
C TRP A 105 16.87 -3.27 0.00
N GLN A 106 17.85 -2.36 0.06
CA GLN A 106 19.04 -2.50 0.91
C GLN A 106 19.40 -1.22 1.70
N SER A 107 18.61 -0.14 1.59
CA SER A 107 18.92 1.09 2.32
C SER A 107 18.76 0.89 3.83
N GLN A 108 19.80 1.22 4.60
CA GLN A 108 19.80 1.15 6.06
C GLN A 108 19.70 2.54 6.72
N ASP A 109 19.75 3.60 5.92
CA ASP A 109 19.83 4.98 6.41
C ASP A 109 18.48 5.73 6.41
N MET A 110 17.40 5.05 5.98
CA MET A 110 16.07 5.63 5.94
C MET A 110 15.18 4.97 7.01
N PHE A 111 14.60 5.80 7.88
CA PHE A 111 13.70 5.34 8.93
C PHE A 111 12.34 5.99 8.78
N PHE A 112 11.28 5.22 9.03
CA PHE A 112 9.89 5.62 8.87
C PHE A 112 9.10 5.34 10.15
N ASP A 113 8.15 6.20 10.45
CA ASP A 113 7.23 6.00 11.57
C ASP A 113 6.04 5.15 11.14
N ILE A 114 5.71 5.20 9.85
CA ILE A 114 4.68 4.36 9.24
C ILE A 114 5.20 3.77 7.93
N ILE A 115 5.00 2.48 7.78
CA ILE A 115 5.13 1.78 6.49
C ILE A 115 3.73 1.27 6.13
N VAL A 116 3.26 1.59 4.93
CA VAL A 116 1.99 1.11 4.41
C VAL A 116 2.18 0.46 3.05
N SER A 117 1.41 -0.58 2.76
CA SER A 117 1.42 -1.21 1.44
C SER A 117 0.08 -1.90 1.13
N ASN A 118 -0.34 -1.75 -0.11
CA ASN A 118 -1.29 -2.63 -0.78
C ASN A 118 -0.54 -3.41 -1.87
N PRO A 119 0.24 -4.45 -1.51
CA PRO A 119 1.08 -5.15 -2.45
C PRO A 119 0.26 -6.13 -3.30
N PRO A 120 0.78 -6.64 -4.43
CA PRO A 120 0.16 -7.74 -5.14
C PRO A 120 -0.08 -8.94 -4.22
N TYR A 121 -1.32 -9.45 -4.18
CA TYR A 121 -1.69 -10.54 -3.27
C TYR A 121 -2.66 -11.57 -3.86
N VAL A 122 -3.12 -11.37 -5.09
CA VAL A 122 -4.02 -12.33 -5.77
C VAL A 122 -3.19 -13.49 -6.29
N ARG A 123 -3.53 -14.70 -5.87
CA ARG A 123 -2.85 -15.90 -6.40
C ARG A 123 -3.27 -16.16 -7.84
N GLU A 124 -2.36 -16.69 -8.66
CA GLU A 124 -2.67 -17.08 -10.03
C GLU A 124 -3.90 -17.99 -10.14
N SER A 125 -4.12 -18.87 -9.14
CA SER A 125 -5.30 -19.75 -9.05
C SER A 125 -6.62 -19.01 -8.80
N GLU A 126 -6.58 -17.76 -8.38
CA GLU A 126 -7.78 -16.93 -8.11
C GLU A 126 -8.23 -16.12 -9.33
N LYS A 127 -7.48 -16.17 -10.45
CA LYS A 127 -7.81 -15.45 -11.69
C LYS A 127 -9.21 -15.72 -12.21
N GLU A 128 -9.66 -16.97 -12.15
CA GLU A 128 -10.99 -17.37 -12.65
C GLU A 128 -12.14 -16.71 -11.86
N MET A 129 -11.90 -16.26 -10.64
CA MET A 129 -12.87 -15.56 -9.79
C MET A 129 -12.93 -14.05 -10.06
N MET A 130 -11.99 -13.53 -10.86
CA MET A 130 -11.89 -12.10 -11.12
C MET A 130 -12.75 -11.67 -12.30
N SER A 131 -13.19 -10.42 -12.25
CA SER A 131 -13.93 -9.83 -13.36
C SER A 131 -13.03 -9.71 -14.61
N PRO A 132 -13.56 -10.00 -15.83
CA PRO A 132 -12.81 -9.87 -17.07
C PRO A 132 -12.22 -8.46 -17.29
N ASN A 133 -12.88 -7.43 -16.76
CA ASN A 133 -12.40 -6.06 -16.88
C ASN A 133 -11.08 -5.84 -16.13
N VAL A 134 -10.93 -6.41 -14.93
CA VAL A 134 -9.68 -6.33 -14.16
C VAL A 134 -8.57 -7.06 -14.91
N LEU A 135 -8.84 -8.28 -15.36
CA LEU A 135 -7.85 -9.12 -16.07
C LEU A 135 -7.36 -8.49 -17.38
N ASN A 136 -8.21 -7.76 -18.09
CA ASN A 136 -7.89 -7.23 -19.42
C ASN A 136 -7.27 -5.83 -19.38
N TYR A 137 -7.49 -5.05 -18.32
CA TYR A 137 -7.15 -3.63 -18.33
C TYR A 137 -6.25 -3.17 -17.19
N GLU A 138 -6.08 -3.95 -16.14
CA GLU A 138 -5.22 -3.60 -15.02
C GLU A 138 -3.89 -4.38 -15.09
N PRO A 139 -2.77 -3.80 -14.61
CA PRO A 139 -1.47 -4.42 -14.79
C PRO A 139 -1.34 -5.69 -13.92
N HIS A 140 -1.00 -6.81 -14.54
CA HIS A 140 -0.82 -8.09 -13.85
C HIS A 140 0.24 -8.02 -12.75
N LEU A 141 1.27 -7.19 -12.92
CA LEU A 141 2.32 -6.95 -11.92
C LEU A 141 1.76 -6.38 -10.61
N ALA A 142 0.68 -5.61 -10.67
CA ALA A 142 0.03 -5.02 -9.49
C ALA A 142 -0.99 -5.95 -8.82
N LEU A 143 -1.31 -7.10 -9.44
CA LEU A 143 -2.36 -7.98 -8.98
C LEU A 143 -1.83 -9.32 -8.46
N PHE A 144 -0.95 -9.97 -9.23
CA PHE A 144 -0.70 -11.40 -9.08
C PHE A 144 0.59 -11.74 -8.37
N VAL A 145 0.51 -12.82 -7.60
CA VAL A 145 1.63 -13.50 -6.97
C VAL A 145 1.62 -14.99 -7.33
N ASP A 146 2.81 -15.61 -7.31
CA ASP A 146 2.95 -17.05 -7.49
C ASP A 146 2.20 -17.82 -6.39
N ASN A 147 1.46 -18.87 -6.79
CA ASN A 147 0.73 -19.74 -5.86
C ASN A 147 1.64 -20.37 -4.80
N ASN A 148 2.91 -20.65 -5.14
CA ASN A 148 3.87 -21.28 -4.24
C ASN A 148 4.50 -20.28 -3.25
N ASN A 149 4.40 -18.97 -3.52
CA ASN A 149 4.93 -17.93 -2.64
C ASN A 149 4.00 -16.72 -2.54
N PRO A 150 2.74 -16.91 -2.10
CA PRO A 150 1.72 -15.87 -2.09
C PRO A 150 2.02 -14.73 -1.11
N LEU A 151 2.93 -14.94 -0.16
CA LEU A 151 3.32 -13.94 0.84
C LEU A 151 4.66 -13.26 0.51
N LEU A 152 5.16 -13.37 -0.74
CA LEU A 152 6.47 -12.87 -1.13
C LEU A 152 6.71 -11.41 -0.73
N PHE A 153 5.81 -10.53 -1.13
CA PHE A 153 5.94 -9.10 -0.86
C PHE A 153 5.76 -8.78 0.62
N TYR A 154 4.80 -9.41 1.30
CA TYR A 154 4.62 -9.22 2.75
C TYR A 154 5.88 -9.60 3.53
N LYS A 155 6.51 -10.74 3.21
CA LYS A 155 7.77 -11.17 3.82
C LYS A 155 8.87 -10.14 3.62
N ALA A 156 9.05 -9.65 2.40
CA ALA A 156 10.08 -8.66 2.09
C ALA A 156 9.85 -7.35 2.86
N ILE A 157 8.60 -6.87 2.93
CA ILE A 157 8.25 -5.64 3.64
C ILE A 157 8.42 -5.82 5.16
N VAL A 158 8.02 -6.95 5.73
CA VAL A 158 8.23 -7.26 7.15
C VAL A 158 9.72 -7.31 7.49
N GLU A 159 10.55 -7.96 6.66
CA GLU A 159 12.01 -7.99 6.88
C GLU A 159 12.62 -6.57 6.80
N MET A 160 12.24 -5.78 5.80
CA MET A 160 12.65 -4.38 5.69
C MET A 160 12.24 -3.58 6.94
N SER A 161 11.02 -3.76 7.41
CA SER A 161 10.51 -2.97 8.54
C SER A 161 11.18 -3.28 9.87
N LYS A 162 11.81 -4.44 10.04
CA LYS A 162 12.67 -4.71 11.22
C LYS A 162 13.84 -3.72 11.31
N ILE A 163 14.32 -3.21 10.19
CA ILE A 163 15.44 -2.27 10.10
C ILE A 163 14.91 -0.83 9.98
N ASN A 164 14.05 -0.58 8.99
CA ASN A 164 13.69 0.76 8.55
C ASN A 164 12.45 1.35 9.25
N LEU A 165 11.73 0.61 10.09
CA LEU A 165 10.68 1.17 10.93
C LEU A 165 11.29 1.67 12.25
N THR A 166 10.88 2.86 12.71
CA THR A 166 11.28 3.38 14.02
C THR A 166 10.75 2.50 15.16
N SER A 167 11.29 2.60 16.38
CA SER A 167 10.69 2.01 17.57
C SER A 167 9.29 2.59 17.76
N GLU A 168 8.31 1.78 18.16
CA GLU A 168 6.89 2.13 18.23
C GLU A 168 6.24 2.46 16.87
N GLY A 169 6.99 2.42 15.77
CA GLY A 169 6.48 2.62 14.42
C GLY A 169 5.45 1.56 14.02
N LEU A 170 4.58 1.92 13.07
CA LEU A 170 3.46 1.10 12.65
C LEU A 170 3.62 0.63 11.20
N ILE A 171 3.31 -0.64 10.97
CA ILE A 171 3.18 -1.19 9.63
C ILE A 171 1.72 -1.52 9.34
N TYR A 172 1.26 -1.16 8.14
CA TYR A 172 -0.10 -1.39 7.68
C TYR A 172 -0.10 -2.12 6.34
N PHE A 173 -0.96 -3.12 6.21
CA PHE A 173 -1.18 -3.86 4.97
C PHE A 173 -2.66 -3.93 4.58
N GLU A 174 -2.94 -3.79 3.29
CA GLU A 174 -4.08 -4.45 2.69
C GLU A 174 -3.70 -5.90 2.40
N ILE A 175 -4.60 -6.86 2.67
CA ILE A 175 -4.28 -8.29 2.62
C ILE A 175 -5.31 -9.10 1.84
N ASN A 176 -4.86 -10.26 1.34
CA ASN A 176 -5.76 -11.29 0.83
C ASN A 176 -6.58 -11.89 2.00
N GLU A 177 -7.91 -11.88 1.88
CA GLU A 177 -8.83 -12.40 2.90
C GLU A 177 -8.59 -13.86 3.28
N TYR A 178 -8.12 -14.67 2.34
CA TYR A 178 -7.86 -16.10 2.53
C TYR A 178 -6.51 -16.41 3.20
N LEU A 179 -5.63 -15.42 3.29
CA LEU A 179 -4.27 -15.57 3.83
C LEU A 179 -4.03 -14.68 5.06
N ALA A 180 -5.11 -14.29 5.74
CA ALA A 180 -5.02 -13.34 6.85
C ALA A 180 -4.17 -13.87 8.03
N GLU A 181 -4.37 -15.11 8.44
CA GLU A 181 -3.62 -15.70 9.56
C GLU A 181 -2.18 -16.02 9.15
N GLU A 182 -1.96 -16.47 7.92
CA GLU A 182 -0.62 -16.68 7.36
C GLU A 182 0.16 -15.36 7.29
N THR A 183 -0.48 -14.27 6.85
CA THR A 183 0.15 -12.94 6.82
C THR A 183 0.45 -12.47 8.24
N LYS A 184 -0.47 -12.64 9.17
CA LYS A 184 -0.26 -12.33 10.59
C LYS A 184 0.90 -13.10 11.19
N SER A 185 1.10 -14.35 10.82
CA SER A 185 2.19 -15.20 11.32
C SER A 185 3.60 -14.74 10.92
N LEU A 186 3.72 -13.81 9.94
CA LEU A 186 5.01 -13.23 9.56
C LEU A 186 5.58 -12.30 10.63
N PHE A 187 4.76 -11.80 11.54
CA PHE A 187 5.15 -10.85 12.56
C PHE A 187 5.64 -11.57 13.82
N SER A 188 6.95 -11.73 13.93
CA SER A 188 7.57 -12.31 15.11
C SER A 188 7.40 -11.41 16.33
N SER A 189 7.01 -11.97 17.48
CA SER A 189 6.89 -11.26 18.76
C SER A 189 8.23 -10.69 19.29
N THR A 190 9.36 -11.05 18.69
CA THR A 190 10.67 -10.46 18.99
C THR A 190 10.82 -9.04 18.45
N PHE A 191 10.14 -8.73 17.34
CA PHE A 191 10.27 -7.46 16.65
C PHE A 191 8.97 -6.67 16.61
N PHE A 192 7.83 -7.34 16.74
CA PHE A 192 6.52 -6.72 16.59
C PHE A 192 5.57 -7.15 17.70
N GLU A 193 4.75 -6.22 18.11
CA GLU A 193 3.67 -6.43 19.05
C GLU A 193 2.34 -5.93 18.48
N SER A 194 1.26 -6.19 19.19
CA SER A 194 -0.07 -5.64 18.86
C SER A 194 -0.52 -5.90 17.44
N VAL A 195 -0.27 -7.10 16.90
CA VAL A 195 -0.68 -7.48 15.54
C VAL A 195 -2.19 -7.61 15.46
N GLN A 196 -2.84 -6.72 14.71
CA GLN A 196 -4.30 -6.60 14.60
C GLN A 196 -4.76 -6.86 13.17
N LEU A 197 -5.82 -7.67 13.03
CA LEU A 197 -6.57 -7.80 11.78
C LEU A 197 -7.83 -6.93 11.86
N LYS A 198 -8.15 -6.23 10.76
CA LYS A 198 -9.38 -5.45 10.62
C LYS A 198 -10.15 -5.94 9.41
N LYS A 199 -11.46 -6.07 9.57
CA LYS A 199 -12.37 -6.43 8.50
C LYS A 199 -12.81 -5.18 7.74
N ASP A 200 -13.06 -5.37 6.42
CA ASP A 200 -13.69 -4.38 5.58
C ASP A 200 -15.22 -4.30 5.81
N ILE A 201 -15.89 -3.37 5.11
CA ILE A 201 -17.35 -3.19 5.16
C ILE A 201 -18.12 -4.44 4.75
N PHE A 202 -17.49 -5.39 4.05
CA PHE A 202 -18.08 -6.68 3.66
C PHE A 202 -17.78 -7.79 4.67
N SER A 203 -17.24 -7.43 5.86
CA SER A 203 -16.88 -8.36 6.95
C SER A 203 -15.78 -9.37 6.61
N LYS A 204 -14.92 -9.06 5.62
CA LYS A 204 -13.77 -9.86 5.21
C LYS A 204 -12.49 -9.33 5.83
N ASN A 205 -11.59 -10.21 6.26
CA ASN A 205 -10.27 -9.78 6.72
C ASN A 205 -9.54 -9.08 5.56
N ARG A 206 -9.34 -7.78 5.68
CA ARG A 206 -8.82 -6.96 4.59
C ARG A 206 -7.59 -6.17 4.96
N MET A 207 -7.40 -5.89 6.24
CA MET A 207 -6.32 -5.04 6.68
C MET A 207 -5.58 -5.67 7.87
N LEU A 208 -4.29 -5.40 7.95
CA LEU A 208 -3.44 -5.80 9.06
C LEU A 208 -2.63 -4.59 9.52
N CYS A 209 -2.49 -4.43 10.84
CA CYS A 209 -1.58 -3.47 11.45
C CYS A 209 -0.73 -4.18 12.50
N ALA A 210 0.56 -3.84 12.58
CA ALA A 210 1.45 -4.26 13.66
C ALA A 210 2.32 -3.10 14.11
N ARG A 211 2.73 -3.11 15.39
CA ARG A 211 3.66 -2.15 15.97
C ARG A 211 5.03 -2.80 16.14
N LYS A 212 6.08 -2.06 15.81
CA LYS A 212 7.46 -2.46 16.14
C LYS A 212 7.72 -2.23 17.63
N CYS A 213 8.37 -3.20 18.28
CA CYS A 213 8.80 -3.09 19.69
C CYS A 213 9.87 -2.00 19.89
#